data_81ed5ef2d6a0bddbe41da0bc27e86f02
#
_entry.id   81ed5ef2d6a0bddbe41da0bc27e86f02
#
_cell.length_a   1.000
_cell.length_b   1.000
_cell.length_c   1.000
_cell.angle_alpha   90.00
_cell.angle_beta   90.00
_cell.angle_gamma   90.00
#
_symmetry.space_group_name_H-M   'P 1'
#
loop_
_entity.id
_entity.type
_entity.pdbx_description
1 polymer ?
#
loop_
_entity_poly.entity_id
_entity_poly.type
_entity_poly.pdbx_seq_one_letter_code
_entity_poly.pdbx_strand_id
1 'polypeptide(L)'
;PQEPVRAEGASDEFQRPEHRRTAASRRVSRGRLTARERAVVRMARARWAEDLVANFYQRDGYEIIARNWHCREGELDIVAVLQEARVKTVVVVEVRARASNYFGSALESVTPAKQKKLRSAAKKFLASQSINYSAVRFDVASVMGVKIEIVRDAF
;
A
#
# COMPACT_ATOMS: atom_id res chain seq x y z
N PRO A 1 -73.24 -18.23 45.66
CA PRO A 1 -72.54 -17.51 46.66
C PRO A 1 -71.64 -18.38 47.49
N GLN A 2 -70.43 -18.45 47.31
CA GLN A 2 -69.41 -18.93 48.27
C GLN A 2 -68.12 -18.21 48.06
N GLU A 3 -67.72 -17.55 49.10
CA GLU A 3 -66.48 -16.81 49.23
C GLU A 3 -65.26 -17.75 49.45
N PRO A 4 -64.08 -17.17 49.51
CA PRO A 4 -62.83 -17.71 49.09
C PRO A 4 -62.05 -18.35 50.25
N VAL A 5 -61.11 -19.18 49.94
CA VAL A 5 -60.11 -19.66 50.88
C VAL A 5 -58.78 -19.06 50.51
N ARG A 6 -58.23 -18.26 51.44
CA ARG A 6 -56.83 -17.82 51.45
C ARG A 6 -55.91 -19.01 51.75
N ALA A 7 -54.84 -19.16 51.03
CA ALA A 7 -53.66 -19.89 51.47
C ALA A 7 -52.44 -18.98 51.41
N GLU A 8 -51.89 -18.78 52.58
CA GLU A 8 -50.62 -18.10 52.84
C GLU A 8 -49.43 -18.99 52.50
N GLY A 9 -48.37 -18.37 52.08
CA GLY A 9 -47.05 -18.75 52.51
C GLY A 9 -46.25 -19.61 51.56
N ALA A 10 -45.29 -19.01 50.92
CA ALA A 10 -43.88 -19.44 51.00
C ALA A 10 -43.00 -18.43 50.26
N SER A 11 -42.28 -17.68 51.05
CA SER A 11 -41.16 -16.86 50.56
C SER A 11 -40.04 -17.81 50.13
N ASP A 12 -39.87 -17.99 48.84
CA ASP A 12 -38.67 -18.64 48.32
C ASP A 12 -37.73 -17.57 47.82
N GLU A 13 -36.76 -17.30 48.67
CA GLU A 13 -35.66 -16.36 48.51
C GLU A 13 -34.68 -16.92 47.49
N PHE A 14 -34.94 -16.69 46.20
CA PHE A 14 -34.08 -17.11 45.11
C PHE A 14 -32.81 -16.23 45.14
N GLN A 15 -31.77 -16.70 45.82
CA GLN A 15 -30.44 -16.16 45.82
C GLN A 15 -29.87 -16.18 44.39
N ARG A 16 -29.77 -15.01 43.79
CA ARG A 16 -29.04 -14.83 42.52
C ARG A 16 -27.56 -15.10 42.78
N PRO A 17 -26.88 -15.96 42.01
CA PRO A 17 -25.45 -16.10 42.12
C PRO A 17 -24.78 -14.80 41.67
N GLU A 18 -23.96 -14.24 42.54
CA GLU A 18 -23.04 -13.13 42.21
C GLU A 18 -22.11 -13.56 41.09
N HIS A 19 -22.38 -13.10 39.88
CA HIS A 19 -21.41 -13.18 38.81
C HIS A 19 -20.18 -12.35 39.18
N ARG A 20 -19.17 -13.04 39.66
CA ARG A 20 -17.79 -12.53 39.76
C ARG A 20 -17.42 -11.88 38.44
N ARG A 21 -17.38 -10.58 38.41
CA ARG A 21 -16.78 -9.78 37.34
C ARG A 21 -15.27 -9.95 37.38
N THR A 22 -14.77 -11.01 36.80
CA THR A 22 -13.36 -11.15 36.40
C THR A 22 -13.24 -10.92 34.91
N ALA A 23 -13.39 -9.71 34.50
CA ALA A 23 -12.92 -9.25 33.20
C ALA A 23 -11.97 -8.10 33.46
N ALA A 24 -10.77 -8.40 33.89
CA ALA A 24 -9.64 -7.53 33.69
C ALA A 24 -9.45 -7.42 32.18
N SER A 25 -10.17 -6.48 31.57
CA SER A 25 -9.88 -5.97 30.25
C SER A 25 -8.44 -5.47 30.27
N ARG A 26 -7.49 -6.32 29.90
CA ARG A 26 -6.15 -5.91 29.53
C ARG A 26 -6.33 -4.93 28.37
N ARG A 27 -6.41 -3.65 28.65
CA ARG A 27 -6.10 -2.61 27.69
C ARG A 27 -4.67 -2.89 27.26
N VAL A 28 -4.54 -3.58 26.11
CA VAL A 28 -3.30 -3.59 25.37
C VAL A 28 -3.06 -2.14 25.02
N SER A 29 -2.23 -1.46 25.80
CA SER A 29 -1.70 -0.16 25.43
C SER A 29 -1.00 -0.40 24.09
N ARG A 30 -1.58 0.11 23.00
CA ARG A 30 -0.91 0.16 21.69
C ARG A 30 0.32 1.03 21.90
N GLY A 31 1.41 0.41 22.32
CA GLY A 31 2.70 1.06 22.52
C GLY A 31 3.07 1.78 21.23
N ARG A 32 3.54 3.00 21.38
CA ARG A 32 4.03 3.79 20.25
C ARG A 32 5.21 3.02 19.66
N LEU A 33 5.09 2.60 18.38
CA LEU A 33 6.16 1.88 17.67
C LEU A 33 7.50 2.62 17.80
N THR A 34 8.57 1.89 18.03
CA THR A 34 9.94 2.41 18.00
C THR A 34 10.30 2.93 16.60
N ALA A 35 11.36 3.71 16.49
CA ALA A 35 11.86 4.19 15.21
C ALA A 35 12.20 3.03 14.25
N ARG A 36 12.77 1.94 14.78
CA ARG A 36 13.11 0.72 14.02
C ARG A 36 11.87 0.01 13.50
N GLU A 37 10.85 -0.18 14.34
CA GLU A 37 9.59 -0.80 13.95
C GLU A 37 8.85 0.03 12.89
N ARG A 38 8.83 1.36 13.04
CA ARG A 38 8.28 2.26 12.02
C ARG A 38 9.01 2.14 10.69
N ALA A 39 10.34 2.00 10.70
CA ALA A 39 11.13 1.79 9.48
C ALA A 39 10.77 0.46 8.80
N VAL A 40 10.66 -0.63 9.56
CA VAL A 40 10.25 -1.95 9.03
C VAL A 40 8.86 -1.88 8.41
N VAL A 41 7.89 -1.28 9.11
CA VAL A 41 6.51 -1.13 8.58
C VAL A 41 6.50 -0.28 7.31
N ARG A 42 7.29 0.79 7.25
CA ARG A 42 7.40 1.63 6.05
C ARG A 42 7.97 0.86 4.86
N MET A 43 9.04 0.09 5.06
CA MET A 43 9.65 -0.74 4.01
C MET A 43 8.70 -1.84 3.52
N ALA A 44 8.01 -2.51 4.44
CA ALA A 44 7.02 -3.53 4.08
C ALA A 44 5.88 -2.93 3.25
N ARG A 45 5.41 -1.72 3.62
CA ARG A 45 4.37 -1.00 2.86
C ARG A 45 4.86 -0.60 1.47
N ALA A 46 6.11 -0.14 1.34
CA ALA A 46 6.68 0.22 0.05
C ALA A 46 6.74 -1.00 -0.88
N ARG A 47 7.31 -2.11 -0.43
CA ARG A 47 7.38 -3.36 -1.21
C ARG A 47 6.00 -3.86 -1.63
N TRP A 48 5.04 -3.85 -0.71
CA TRP A 48 3.67 -4.25 -1.01
C TRP A 48 3.02 -3.34 -2.08
N ALA A 49 3.25 -2.03 -2.01
CA ALA A 49 2.77 -1.09 -3.01
C ALA A 49 3.39 -1.36 -4.39
N GLU A 50 4.69 -1.63 -4.46
CA GLU A 50 5.38 -2.01 -5.69
C GLU A 50 4.82 -3.31 -6.28
N ASP A 51 4.51 -4.32 -5.43
CA ASP A 51 3.89 -5.56 -5.88
C ASP A 51 2.51 -5.33 -6.49
N LEU A 52 1.67 -4.50 -5.85
CA LEU A 52 0.36 -4.14 -6.38
C LEU A 52 0.47 -3.43 -7.73
N VAL A 53 1.38 -2.48 -7.85
CA VAL A 53 1.58 -1.71 -9.09
C VAL A 53 2.13 -2.62 -10.19
N ALA A 54 3.12 -3.47 -9.90
CA ALA A 54 3.65 -4.41 -10.87
C ALA A 54 2.55 -5.35 -11.41
N ASN A 55 1.73 -5.91 -10.52
CA ASN A 55 0.59 -6.75 -10.90
C ASN A 55 -0.45 -5.99 -11.74
N PHE A 56 -0.68 -4.70 -11.43
CA PHE A 56 -1.58 -3.86 -12.23
C PHE A 56 -1.07 -3.72 -13.66
N TYR A 57 0.21 -3.35 -13.85
CA TYR A 57 0.81 -3.23 -15.18
C TYR A 57 0.81 -4.56 -15.95
N GLN A 58 1.11 -5.67 -15.29
CA GLN A 58 1.05 -7.00 -15.93
C GLN A 58 -0.34 -7.34 -16.45
N ARG A 59 -1.39 -7.05 -15.68
CA ARG A 59 -2.80 -7.25 -16.10
C ARG A 59 -3.21 -6.32 -17.24
N ASP A 60 -2.59 -5.15 -17.31
CA ASP A 60 -2.80 -4.15 -18.39
C ASP A 60 -1.90 -4.43 -19.62
N GLY A 61 -1.29 -5.63 -19.69
CA GLY A 61 -0.54 -6.12 -20.86
C GLY A 61 0.92 -5.70 -20.91
N TYR A 62 1.47 -5.13 -19.84
CA TYR A 62 2.89 -4.77 -19.79
C TYR A 62 3.74 -5.96 -19.31
N GLU A 63 4.91 -6.11 -19.89
CA GLU A 63 5.96 -7.00 -19.38
C GLU A 63 6.83 -6.26 -18.36
N ILE A 64 6.95 -6.78 -17.13
CA ILE A 64 7.88 -6.24 -16.13
C ILE A 64 9.27 -6.78 -16.40
N ILE A 65 10.19 -5.91 -16.77
CA ILE A 65 11.56 -6.29 -17.13
C ILE A 65 12.59 -6.02 -16.04
N ALA A 66 12.29 -5.14 -15.09
CA ALA A 66 13.10 -4.92 -13.91
C ALA A 66 12.26 -4.38 -12.75
N ARG A 67 12.73 -4.65 -11.52
CA ARG A 67 12.18 -4.11 -10.27
C ARG A 67 13.35 -3.76 -9.35
N ASN A 68 13.19 -2.66 -8.61
CA ASN A 68 14.18 -2.21 -7.61
C ASN A 68 15.61 -2.17 -8.20
N TRP A 69 15.74 -1.68 -9.43
CA TRP A 69 17.04 -1.55 -10.05
C TRP A 69 17.78 -0.32 -9.53
N HIS A 70 19.05 -0.49 -9.16
CA HIS A 70 19.84 0.57 -8.52
C HIS A 70 21.09 0.86 -9.32
N CYS A 71 21.47 2.15 -9.34
CA CYS A 71 22.77 2.61 -9.82
C CYS A 71 23.21 3.83 -8.98
N ARG A 72 24.38 4.36 -9.28
CA ARG A 72 24.93 5.54 -8.59
C ARG A 72 24.02 6.78 -8.72
N GLU A 73 23.33 6.92 -9.84
CA GLU A 73 22.46 8.05 -10.17
C GLU A 73 21.09 7.99 -9.45
N GLY A 74 20.64 6.79 -9.06
CA GLY A 74 19.36 6.60 -8.38
C GLY A 74 18.83 5.17 -8.49
N GLU A 75 17.55 5.03 -8.23
CA GLU A 75 16.82 3.76 -8.27
C GLU A 75 15.61 3.88 -9.19
N LEU A 76 15.20 2.72 -9.75
CA LEU A 76 13.98 2.55 -10.53
C LEU A 76 13.13 1.48 -9.83
N ASP A 77 11.94 1.87 -9.36
CA ASP A 77 11.07 0.95 -8.64
C ASP A 77 10.56 -0.16 -9.56
N ILE A 78 10.03 0.21 -10.74
CA ILE A 78 9.55 -0.73 -11.75
C ILE A 78 9.95 -0.22 -13.13
N VAL A 79 10.44 -1.13 -13.98
CA VAL A 79 10.60 -0.89 -15.42
C VAL A 79 9.77 -1.91 -16.16
N ALA A 80 8.87 -1.44 -17.00
CA ALA A 80 7.94 -2.25 -17.76
C ALA A 80 8.07 -1.95 -19.26
N VAL A 81 7.62 -2.87 -20.10
CA VAL A 81 7.57 -2.71 -21.55
C VAL A 81 6.16 -2.98 -22.03
N LEU A 82 5.64 -2.08 -22.86
CA LEU A 82 4.43 -2.30 -23.64
C LEU A 82 4.79 -2.45 -25.10
N GLN A 83 4.32 -3.52 -25.72
CA GLN A 83 4.48 -3.75 -27.15
C GLN A 83 3.12 -3.59 -27.82
N GLU A 84 2.96 -2.53 -28.61
CA GLU A 84 1.76 -2.28 -29.43
C GLU A 84 2.14 -2.23 -30.89
N ALA A 85 1.70 -3.21 -31.66
CA ALA A 85 2.09 -3.39 -33.04
C ALA A 85 3.62 -3.32 -33.23
N ARG A 86 4.13 -2.28 -33.88
CA ARG A 86 5.58 -2.08 -34.12
C ARG A 86 6.24 -1.10 -33.12
N VAL A 87 5.46 -0.55 -32.20
CA VAL A 87 5.95 0.41 -31.20
C VAL A 87 6.22 -0.33 -29.89
N LYS A 88 7.43 -0.21 -29.41
CA LYS A 88 7.84 -0.72 -28.08
C LYS A 88 8.12 0.47 -27.18
N THR A 89 7.30 0.63 -26.14
CA THR A 89 7.45 1.69 -25.15
C THR A 89 8.01 1.11 -23.86
N VAL A 90 9.14 1.64 -23.40
CA VAL A 90 9.64 1.37 -22.05
C VAL A 90 8.98 2.35 -21.09
N VAL A 91 8.40 1.83 -20.01
CA VAL A 91 7.73 2.62 -18.98
C VAL A 91 8.48 2.47 -17.66
N VAL A 92 8.96 3.58 -17.15
CA VAL A 92 9.57 3.69 -15.81
C VAL A 92 8.50 4.16 -14.86
N VAL A 93 8.18 3.35 -13.84
CA VAL A 93 7.13 3.66 -12.87
C VAL A 93 7.76 3.95 -11.51
N GLU A 94 7.55 5.15 -11.00
CA GLU A 94 7.88 5.53 -9.63
C GLU A 94 6.67 5.22 -8.73
N VAL A 95 6.88 4.46 -7.66
CA VAL A 95 5.80 4.02 -6.76
C VAL A 95 5.81 4.79 -5.45
N ARG A 96 4.65 5.31 -5.06
CA ARG A 96 4.45 6.08 -3.83
C ARG A 96 3.41 5.44 -2.94
N ALA A 97 3.85 4.74 -1.88
CA ALA A 97 2.96 4.24 -0.85
C ALA A 97 2.53 5.37 0.10
N ARG A 98 1.23 5.63 0.20
CA ARG A 98 0.66 6.69 1.04
C ARG A 98 -0.08 6.12 2.24
N ALA A 99 -0.01 6.83 3.37
CA ALA A 99 -0.77 6.50 4.57
C ALA A 99 -2.14 7.22 4.59
N SER A 100 -2.26 8.37 3.92
CA SER A 100 -3.47 9.18 3.87
C SER A 100 -3.45 10.14 2.67
N ASN A 101 -4.61 10.70 2.32
CA ASN A 101 -4.76 11.72 1.25
C ASN A 101 -4.30 13.13 1.65
N TYR A 102 -3.75 13.31 2.83
CA TYR A 102 -3.51 14.65 3.43
C TYR A 102 -2.36 15.44 2.78
N PHE A 103 -1.56 14.84 1.90
CA PHE A 103 -0.38 15.49 1.32
C PHE A 103 -0.40 15.42 -0.22
N GLY A 104 -0.97 16.45 -0.87
CA GLY A 104 -0.83 16.76 -2.29
C GLY A 104 -1.12 15.62 -3.29
N SER A 105 -0.97 15.86 -4.57
CA SER A 105 -1.13 14.85 -5.63
C SER A 105 0.09 13.89 -5.69
N ALA A 106 -0.09 12.74 -6.33
CA ALA A 106 1.02 11.80 -6.59
C ALA A 106 2.16 12.49 -7.35
N LEU A 107 1.80 13.35 -8.29
CA LEU A 107 2.73 14.11 -9.13
C LEU A 107 3.59 15.09 -8.31
N GLU A 108 3.00 15.84 -7.37
CA GLU A 108 3.70 16.79 -6.51
C GLU A 108 4.76 16.12 -5.63
N SER A 109 4.65 14.81 -5.38
CA SER A 109 5.64 14.07 -4.61
C SER A 109 6.93 13.76 -5.37
N VAL A 110 6.97 13.96 -6.71
CA VAL A 110 8.14 13.72 -7.54
C VAL A 110 8.76 15.05 -7.97
N THR A 111 9.65 15.56 -7.12
CA THR A 111 10.33 16.82 -7.34
C THR A 111 11.18 16.84 -8.62
N PRO A 112 11.48 18.03 -9.22
CA PRO A 112 12.36 18.12 -10.39
C PRO A 112 13.71 17.43 -10.19
N ALA A 113 14.27 17.48 -8.97
CA ALA A 113 15.52 16.79 -8.64
C ALA A 113 15.37 15.27 -8.70
N LYS A 114 14.24 14.71 -8.21
CA LYS A 114 13.93 13.27 -8.32
C LYS A 114 13.70 12.89 -9.78
N GLN A 115 12.96 13.68 -10.57
CA GLN A 115 12.75 13.45 -12.00
C GLN A 115 14.08 13.35 -12.75
N LYS A 116 15.03 14.28 -12.48
CA LYS A 116 16.37 14.24 -13.07
C LYS A 116 17.12 12.95 -12.74
N LYS A 117 17.03 12.48 -11.48
CA LYS A 117 17.63 11.21 -11.04
C LYS A 117 17.01 10.02 -11.77
N LEU A 118 15.66 9.97 -11.86
CA LEU A 118 14.94 8.90 -12.56
C LEU A 118 15.32 8.85 -14.05
N ARG A 119 15.36 10.00 -14.73
CA ARG A 119 15.82 10.06 -16.15
C ARG A 119 17.27 9.57 -16.30
N SER A 120 18.17 9.95 -15.38
CA SER A 120 19.57 9.53 -15.42
C SER A 120 19.70 8.02 -15.16
N ALA A 121 18.98 7.49 -14.19
CA ALA A 121 18.95 6.06 -13.88
C ALA A 121 18.35 5.25 -15.06
N ALA A 122 17.25 5.71 -15.65
CA ALA A 122 16.63 5.10 -16.81
C ALA A 122 17.58 5.04 -18.01
N LYS A 123 18.30 6.13 -18.30
CA LYS A 123 19.33 6.15 -19.35
C LYS A 123 20.41 5.10 -19.13
N LYS A 124 20.88 4.95 -17.89
CA LYS A 124 21.88 3.93 -17.52
C LYS A 124 21.33 2.52 -17.65
N PHE A 125 20.11 2.30 -17.17
CA PHE A 125 19.42 1.02 -17.31
C PHE A 125 19.32 0.62 -18.78
N LEU A 126 18.78 1.49 -19.63
CA LEU A 126 18.58 1.22 -21.05
C LEU A 126 19.91 0.99 -21.80
N ALA A 127 20.97 1.71 -21.44
CA ALA A 127 22.29 1.52 -22.01
C ALA A 127 22.92 0.15 -21.62
N SER A 128 22.52 -0.42 -20.47
CA SER A 128 22.98 -1.74 -20.01
C SER A 128 22.15 -2.90 -20.56
N GLN A 129 21.02 -2.62 -21.19
CA GLN A 129 20.11 -3.62 -21.75
C GLN A 129 20.14 -3.57 -23.27
N SER A 130 20.15 -4.72 -23.93
CA SER A 130 20.01 -4.81 -25.39
C SER A 130 18.54 -4.73 -25.81
N ILE A 131 17.80 -3.72 -25.29
CA ILE A 131 16.37 -3.54 -25.60
C ILE A 131 16.25 -2.54 -26.72
N ASN A 132 15.61 -2.97 -27.81
CA ASN A 132 15.19 -2.05 -28.87
C ASN A 132 13.85 -1.43 -28.46
N TYR A 133 13.78 -0.11 -28.38
CA TYR A 133 12.57 0.62 -27.98
C TYR A 133 12.34 1.85 -28.86
N SER A 134 11.07 2.23 -29.00
CA SER A 134 10.65 3.41 -29.78
C SER A 134 10.46 4.64 -28.91
N ALA A 135 10.07 4.46 -27.64
CA ALA A 135 9.78 5.53 -26.71
C ALA A 135 10.09 5.12 -25.26
N VAL A 136 10.32 6.13 -24.42
CA VAL A 136 10.40 5.99 -22.96
C VAL A 136 9.38 6.91 -22.32
N ARG A 137 8.61 6.38 -21.36
CA ARG A 137 7.58 7.10 -20.62
C ARG A 137 7.85 6.98 -19.12
N PHE A 138 7.55 8.04 -18.37
CA PHE A 138 7.68 8.06 -16.92
C PHE A 138 6.30 8.19 -16.28
N ASP A 139 5.90 7.19 -15.52
CA ASP A 139 4.63 7.14 -14.82
C ASP A 139 4.86 7.25 -13.30
N VAL A 140 3.88 7.84 -12.59
CA VAL A 140 3.87 7.89 -11.14
C VAL A 140 2.65 7.14 -10.63
N ALA A 141 2.88 6.11 -9.82
CA ALA A 141 1.82 5.32 -9.20
C ALA A 141 1.72 5.64 -7.70
N SER A 142 0.57 6.08 -7.24
CA SER A 142 0.25 6.30 -5.84
C SER A 142 -0.62 5.17 -5.32
N VAL A 143 -0.21 4.57 -4.19
CA VAL A 143 -0.93 3.45 -3.56
C VAL A 143 -1.37 3.83 -2.15
N MET A 144 -2.67 3.77 -1.91
CA MET A 144 -3.28 4.00 -0.61
C MET A 144 -4.24 2.84 -0.27
N GLY A 145 -3.87 2.03 0.74
CA GLY A 145 -4.55 0.76 0.90
C GLY A 145 -4.49 -0.01 -0.42
N VAL A 146 -5.56 -0.58 -0.87
CA VAL A 146 -5.64 -1.33 -2.15
C VAL A 146 -5.89 -0.43 -3.38
N LYS A 147 -6.10 0.88 -3.17
CA LYS A 147 -6.38 1.83 -4.25
C LYS A 147 -5.08 2.25 -4.92
N ILE A 148 -5.03 2.10 -6.25
CA ILE A 148 -3.93 2.56 -7.09
C ILE A 148 -4.43 3.74 -7.93
N GLU A 149 -3.67 4.82 -7.97
CA GLU A 149 -3.85 5.96 -8.87
C GLU A 149 -2.58 6.12 -9.70
N ILE A 150 -2.71 6.17 -11.02
CA ILE A 150 -1.57 6.28 -11.93
C ILE A 150 -1.67 7.58 -12.72
N VAL A 151 -0.61 8.37 -12.68
CA VAL A 151 -0.39 9.48 -13.59
C VAL A 151 0.57 8.97 -14.66
N ARG A 152 0.05 8.72 -15.85
CA ARG A 152 0.86 8.32 -17.02
C ARG A 152 1.51 9.54 -17.64
N ASP A 153 2.74 9.35 -18.20
CA ASP A 153 3.52 10.42 -18.82
C ASP A 153 3.64 11.66 -17.93
N ALA A 154 4.04 11.41 -16.68
CA ALA A 154 4.00 12.40 -15.60
C ALA A 154 5.06 13.50 -15.75
N PHE A 155 6.18 13.25 -16.48
CA PHE A 155 7.27 14.20 -16.69
C PHE A 155 8.25 13.77 -17.80
#